data_c4c28657ec47a80d2225113aafc3175b
#
_entry.id   c4c28657ec47a80d2225113aafc3175b
#
_cell.length_a   1.000
_cell.length_b   1.000
_cell.length_c   1.000
_cell.angle_alpha   90.00
_cell.angle_beta   90.00
_cell.angle_gamma   90.00
#
_symmetry.space_group_name_H-M   'P 1'
#
loop_
_entity.id
_entity.type
_entity.pdbx_description
1 polymer ?
#
loop_
_entity_poly.entity_id
_entity_poly.type
_entity_poly.pdbx_seq_one_letter_code
_entity_poly.pdbx_strand_id
1 'polypeptide(L)'
;DLPILLPAYGEILLLVMASAILLVDLFLPERLRGLTYWLSLATLTACFVLTIEVVRATGGQSAYTFGGMFVSDLMANVLKLLTYAAVAVSLVYSRRYLAQRGMLQGEFFVLALFATLGMAVMISANHMLVLYLGLELMSLCLYSMVALNREEVVKALAGRGGERIGDEARGGELLRQDGAHRI
;
A
#
# COMPACT_ATOMS: atom_id res chain seq x y z
N ASP A 1 32.37 6.53 4.93
CA ASP A 1 31.28 5.88 5.69
C ASP A 1 30.08 5.43 4.82
N LEU A 2 30.09 5.72 3.51
CA LEU A 2 29.07 5.28 2.56
C LEU A 2 28.99 3.73 2.36
N PRO A 3 30.09 2.97 2.42
CA PRO A 3 30.01 1.52 2.20
C PRO A 3 29.30 0.73 3.31
N ILE A 4 29.14 1.30 4.50
CA ILE A 4 28.51 0.62 5.65
C ILE A 4 26.98 0.55 5.47
N LEU A 5 26.38 1.48 4.74
CA LEU A 5 24.93 1.56 4.51
C LEU A 5 24.48 0.87 3.22
N LEU A 6 25.40 0.39 2.39
CA LEU A 6 25.11 -0.24 1.09
C LEU A 6 24.02 -1.32 1.16
N PRO A 7 24.00 -2.23 2.16
CA PRO A 7 22.98 -3.25 2.26
C PRO A 7 21.57 -2.75 2.59
N ALA A 8 21.46 -1.56 3.20
CA ALA A 8 20.21 -0.96 3.65
C ALA A 8 19.65 0.11 2.70
N TYR A 9 20.32 0.37 1.56
CA TYR A 9 19.84 1.41 0.63
C TYR A 9 18.44 1.14 0.08
N GLY A 10 18.09 -0.11 -0.16
CA GLY A 10 16.77 -0.49 -0.66
C GLY A 10 15.65 -0.11 0.32
N GLU A 11 15.84 -0.42 1.60
CA GLU A 11 14.88 -0.12 2.66
C GLU A 11 14.81 1.38 2.97
N ILE A 12 15.95 2.05 2.98
CA ILE A 12 16.00 3.51 3.18
C ILE A 12 15.29 4.23 2.01
N LEU A 13 15.57 3.83 0.78
CA LEU A 13 14.88 4.39 -0.40
C LEU A 13 13.38 4.15 -0.30
N LEU A 14 12.97 2.93 0.03
CA LEU A 14 11.55 2.57 0.12
C LEU A 14 10.84 3.37 1.22
N LEU A 15 11.49 3.57 2.38
CA LEU A 15 10.97 4.40 3.46
C LEU A 15 10.79 5.85 3.03
N VAL A 16 11.82 6.44 2.43
CA VAL A 16 11.82 7.85 2.00
C VAL A 16 10.76 8.07 0.91
N MET A 17 10.72 7.19 -0.08
CA MET A 17 9.77 7.30 -1.19
C MET A 17 8.33 7.04 -0.72
N ALA A 18 8.08 6.05 0.13
CA ALA A 18 6.75 5.81 0.68
C ALA A 18 6.24 7.01 1.50
N SER A 19 7.12 7.61 2.33
CA SER A 19 6.79 8.82 3.09
C SER A 19 6.57 10.02 2.18
N ALA A 20 7.38 10.20 1.15
CA ALA A 20 7.22 11.29 0.16
C ALA A 20 5.91 11.13 -0.62
N ILE A 21 5.57 9.92 -1.06
CA ILE A 21 4.32 9.64 -1.78
C ILE A 21 3.11 9.90 -0.87
N LEU A 22 3.19 9.54 0.41
CA LEU A 22 2.15 9.83 1.40
C LEU A 22 1.91 11.34 1.54
N LEU A 23 2.99 12.13 1.67
CA LEU A 23 2.88 13.58 1.75
C LEU A 23 2.31 14.18 0.47
N VAL A 24 2.75 13.70 -0.68
CA VAL A 24 2.23 14.15 -1.98
C VAL A 24 0.75 13.79 -2.12
N ASP A 25 0.34 12.59 -1.75
CA ASP A 25 -1.06 12.13 -1.84
C ASP A 25 -2.01 12.98 -0.98
N LEU A 26 -1.52 13.45 0.19
CA LEU A 26 -2.27 14.33 1.08
C LEU A 26 -2.62 15.69 0.43
N PHE A 27 -1.74 16.21 -0.43
CA PHE A 27 -1.93 17.49 -1.11
C PHE A 27 -2.53 17.37 -2.52
N LEU A 28 -2.63 16.14 -3.05
CA LEU A 28 -3.15 15.92 -4.41
C LEU A 28 -4.68 15.92 -4.43
N PRO A 29 -5.30 16.68 -5.38
CA PRO A 29 -6.73 16.57 -5.64
C PRO A 29 -7.06 15.19 -6.24
N GLU A 30 -8.30 14.74 -6.04
CA GLU A 30 -8.80 13.40 -6.45
C GLU A 30 -8.51 13.04 -7.92
N ARG A 31 -8.39 14.02 -8.80
CA ARG A 31 -8.08 13.83 -10.23
C ARG A 31 -6.70 13.22 -10.49
N LEU A 32 -5.76 13.36 -9.57
CA LEU A 32 -4.37 12.95 -9.74
C LEU A 32 -4.00 11.67 -8.96
N ARG A 33 -4.96 11.01 -8.35
CA ARG A 33 -4.77 9.72 -7.62
C ARG A 33 -4.13 8.62 -8.48
N GLY A 34 -4.28 8.69 -9.81
CA GLY A 34 -3.55 7.83 -10.72
C GLY A 34 -2.03 8.01 -10.69
N LEU A 35 -1.55 9.18 -10.26
CA LEU A 35 -0.13 9.47 -10.12
C LEU A 35 0.49 8.67 -8.98
N THR A 36 -0.21 8.56 -7.84
CA THR A 36 0.21 7.79 -6.66
C THR A 36 0.47 6.32 -7.00
N TYR A 37 -0.38 5.72 -7.84
CA TYR A 37 -0.18 4.37 -8.35
C TYR A 37 1.11 4.24 -9.17
N TRP A 38 1.35 5.16 -10.14
CA TRP A 38 2.55 5.12 -10.96
C TRP A 38 3.81 5.35 -10.15
N LEU A 39 3.77 6.28 -9.17
CA LEU A 39 4.87 6.53 -8.23
C LEU A 39 5.18 5.30 -7.39
N SER A 40 4.15 4.62 -6.87
CA SER A 40 4.31 3.39 -6.08
C SER A 40 4.96 2.27 -6.91
N LEU A 41 4.52 2.09 -8.15
CA LEU A 41 5.09 1.09 -9.04
C LEU A 41 6.53 1.44 -9.44
N ALA A 42 6.81 2.72 -9.70
CA ALA A 42 8.16 3.22 -9.98
C ALA A 42 9.10 2.99 -8.78
N THR A 43 8.62 3.23 -7.55
CA THR A 43 9.39 2.98 -6.33
C THR A 43 9.74 1.50 -6.17
N LEU A 44 8.79 0.60 -6.36
CA LEU A 44 9.05 -0.85 -6.31
C LEU A 44 10.05 -1.29 -7.37
N THR A 45 9.91 -0.76 -8.59
CA THR A 45 10.86 -1.04 -9.68
C THR A 45 12.25 -0.52 -9.36
N ALA A 46 12.36 0.68 -8.80
CA ALA A 46 13.64 1.25 -8.36
C ALA A 46 14.28 0.40 -7.25
N CYS A 47 13.52 -0.02 -6.25
CA CYS A 47 14.01 -0.91 -5.19
C CYS A 47 14.47 -2.28 -5.74
N PHE A 48 13.74 -2.82 -6.72
CA PHE A 48 14.09 -4.06 -7.41
C PHE A 48 15.44 -3.93 -8.13
N VAL A 49 15.62 -2.87 -8.91
CA VAL A 49 16.88 -2.60 -9.63
C VAL A 49 18.03 -2.37 -8.67
N LEU A 50 17.82 -1.55 -7.62
CA LEU A 50 18.86 -1.30 -6.60
C LEU A 50 19.29 -2.57 -5.89
N THR A 51 18.37 -3.46 -5.57
CA THR A 51 18.72 -4.75 -4.93
C THR A 51 19.59 -5.60 -5.86
N ILE A 52 19.30 -5.62 -7.16
CA ILE A 52 20.15 -6.30 -8.15
C ILE A 52 21.55 -5.68 -8.21
N GLU A 53 21.65 -4.34 -8.21
CA GLU A 53 22.95 -3.66 -8.23
C GLU A 53 23.75 -3.92 -6.95
N VAL A 54 23.10 -3.98 -5.79
CA VAL A 54 23.74 -4.36 -4.51
C VAL A 54 24.28 -5.80 -4.60
N VAL A 55 23.51 -6.74 -5.11
CA VAL A 55 23.97 -8.14 -5.29
C VAL A 55 25.17 -8.22 -6.23
N ARG A 56 25.17 -7.46 -7.33
CA ARG A 56 26.30 -7.40 -8.28
C ARG A 56 27.54 -6.78 -7.64
N ALA A 57 27.36 -5.70 -6.88
CA ALA A 57 28.47 -4.99 -6.23
C ALA A 57 29.11 -5.80 -5.11
N THR A 58 28.31 -6.54 -4.34
CA THR A 58 28.80 -7.38 -3.21
C THR A 58 29.26 -8.77 -3.65
N GLY A 59 29.02 -9.15 -4.92
CA GLY A 59 29.33 -10.50 -5.42
C GLY A 59 28.62 -11.62 -4.65
N GLY A 60 27.49 -11.31 -3.98
CA GLY A 60 26.73 -12.25 -3.17
C GLY A 60 27.31 -12.55 -1.79
N GLN A 61 28.33 -11.81 -1.35
CA GLN A 61 28.90 -11.96 -0.01
C GLN A 61 27.98 -11.35 1.04
N SER A 62 27.95 -11.97 2.23
CA SER A 62 27.15 -11.46 3.35
C SER A 62 27.74 -10.16 3.88
N ALA A 63 26.93 -9.11 3.92
CA ALA A 63 27.27 -7.81 4.48
C ALA A 63 26.43 -7.53 5.72
N TYR A 64 27.09 -7.12 6.78
CA TYR A 64 26.45 -6.78 8.06
C TYR A 64 26.44 -5.27 8.26
N THR A 65 25.32 -4.74 8.72
CA THR A 65 25.12 -3.30 8.95
C THR A 65 24.48 -3.09 10.32
N PHE A 66 24.54 -1.87 10.84
CA PHE A 66 23.97 -1.50 12.14
C PHE A 66 24.46 -2.38 13.31
N GLY A 67 25.79 -2.59 13.41
CA GLY A 67 26.35 -3.38 14.49
C GLY A 67 25.97 -4.87 14.44
N GLY A 68 25.66 -5.41 13.26
CA GLY A 68 25.27 -6.81 13.08
C GLY A 68 23.77 -7.07 13.24
N MET A 69 22.94 -6.04 13.45
CA MET A 69 21.48 -6.21 13.57
C MET A 69 20.80 -6.45 12.23
N PHE A 70 21.45 -6.07 11.13
CA PHE A 70 20.94 -6.17 9.77
C PHE A 70 21.93 -6.94 8.90
N VAL A 71 21.42 -7.92 8.16
CA VAL A 71 22.21 -8.76 7.26
C VAL A 71 21.66 -8.69 5.84
N SER A 72 22.57 -8.55 4.90
CA SER A 72 22.27 -8.68 3.47
C SER A 72 23.14 -9.81 2.93
N ASP A 73 22.51 -10.93 2.66
CA ASP A 73 23.12 -12.08 2.00
C ASP A 73 22.38 -12.38 0.68
N LEU A 74 22.88 -13.33 -0.08
CA LEU A 74 22.27 -13.71 -1.36
C LEU A 74 20.82 -14.16 -1.17
N MET A 75 20.54 -14.92 -0.10
CA MET A 75 19.20 -15.44 0.18
C MET A 75 18.22 -14.32 0.52
N ALA A 76 18.63 -13.40 1.42
CA ALA A 76 17.82 -12.24 1.78
C ALA A 76 17.50 -11.37 0.55
N ASN A 77 18.48 -11.12 -0.31
CA ASN A 77 18.30 -10.34 -1.52
C ASN A 77 17.35 -11.00 -2.52
N VAL A 78 17.45 -12.32 -2.71
CA VAL A 78 16.51 -13.07 -3.56
C VAL A 78 15.08 -13.00 -3.00
N LEU A 79 14.91 -13.17 -1.68
CA LEU A 79 13.60 -13.02 -1.05
C LEU A 79 13.01 -11.62 -1.22
N LYS A 80 13.84 -10.56 -1.08
CA LYS A 80 13.40 -9.18 -1.34
C LYS A 80 12.94 -8.99 -2.77
N LEU A 81 13.69 -9.50 -3.75
CA LEU A 81 13.31 -9.42 -5.17
C LEU A 81 11.96 -10.11 -5.43
N LEU A 82 11.75 -11.30 -4.87
CA LEU A 82 10.47 -12.01 -4.97
C LEU A 82 9.33 -11.21 -4.31
N THR A 83 9.58 -10.61 -3.15
CA THR A 83 8.60 -9.77 -2.44
C THR A 83 8.22 -8.56 -3.28
N TYR A 84 9.18 -7.82 -3.82
CA TYR A 84 8.91 -6.66 -4.68
C TYR A 84 8.13 -7.04 -5.94
N ALA A 85 8.49 -8.15 -6.58
CA ALA A 85 7.76 -8.65 -7.76
C ALA A 85 6.32 -9.05 -7.39
N ALA A 86 6.12 -9.79 -6.30
CA ALA A 86 4.80 -10.22 -5.85
C ALA A 86 3.89 -9.03 -5.51
N VAL A 87 4.43 -8.03 -4.80
CA VAL A 87 3.67 -6.82 -4.46
C VAL A 87 3.37 -6.01 -5.71
N ALA A 88 4.31 -5.85 -6.64
CA ALA A 88 4.07 -5.15 -7.90
C ALA A 88 2.93 -5.80 -8.71
N VAL A 89 2.93 -7.13 -8.84
CA VAL A 89 1.85 -7.88 -9.49
C VAL A 89 0.52 -7.67 -8.75
N SER A 90 0.53 -7.73 -7.42
CA SER A 90 -0.67 -7.49 -6.60
C SER A 90 -1.24 -6.08 -6.80
N LEU A 91 -0.39 -5.05 -6.87
CA LEU A 91 -0.82 -3.67 -7.12
C LEU A 91 -1.40 -3.49 -8.51
N VAL A 92 -0.82 -4.12 -9.54
CA VAL A 92 -1.35 -4.10 -10.91
C VAL A 92 -2.74 -4.75 -10.96
N TYR A 93 -2.93 -5.87 -10.28
CA TYR A 93 -4.22 -6.56 -10.20
C TYR A 93 -5.26 -5.75 -9.42
N SER A 94 -4.87 -5.22 -8.26
CA SER A 94 -5.73 -4.42 -7.38
C SER A 94 -6.25 -3.16 -8.06
N ARG A 95 -5.45 -2.52 -8.93
CA ARG A 95 -5.87 -1.32 -9.67
C ARG A 95 -7.15 -1.55 -10.48
N ARG A 96 -7.23 -2.65 -11.22
CA ARG A 96 -8.41 -2.96 -12.04
C ARG A 96 -9.65 -3.17 -11.18
N TYR A 97 -9.50 -3.85 -10.06
CA TYR A 97 -10.58 -4.12 -9.13
C TYR A 97 -11.07 -2.84 -8.42
N LEU A 98 -10.15 -2.00 -7.95
CA LEU A 98 -10.45 -0.74 -7.28
C LEU A 98 -11.07 0.28 -8.23
N ALA A 99 -10.59 0.34 -9.50
CA ALA A 99 -11.14 1.22 -10.52
C ALA A 99 -12.62 0.90 -10.85
N GLN A 100 -12.98 -0.37 -10.91
CA GLN A 100 -14.37 -0.81 -11.18
C GLN A 100 -15.34 -0.47 -10.04
N ARG A 101 -14.84 -0.32 -8.81
CA ARG A 101 -15.67 0.01 -7.64
C ARG A 101 -15.66 1.49 -7.26
N GLY A 102 -14.93 2.34 -7.98
CA GLY A 102 -14.78 3.77 -7.64
C GLY A 102 -13.98 4.02 -6.35
N MET A 103 -13.27 3.00 -5.85
CA MET A 103 -12.53 3.00 -4.58
C MET A 103 -11.03 3.22 -4.79
N LEU A 104 -10.64 4.00 -5.80
CA LEU A 104 -9.23 4.35 -6.04
C LEU A 104 -8.75 5.33 -4.96
N GLN A 105 -8.32 4.78 -3.83
CA GLN A 105 -7.70 5.55 -2.74
C GLN A 105 -6.18 5.43 -2.86
N GLY A 106 -5.49 6.59 -2.93
CA GLY A 106 -4.02 6.65 -2.94
C GLY A 106 -3.41 6.03 -1.69
N GLU A 107 -4.08 6.20 -0.54
CA GLU A 107 -3.71 5.65 0.76
C GLU A 107 -3.47 4.13 0.73
N PHE A 108 -4.26 3.38 -0.03
CA PHE A 108 -4.08 1.93 -0.20
C PHE A 108 -2.71 1.58 -0.77
N PHE A 109 -2.25 2.32 -1.79
CA PHE A 109 -0.95 2.08 -2.43
C PHE A 109 0.21 2.44 -1.51
N VAL A 110 0.07 3.51 -0.74
CA VAL A 110 1.07 3.93 0.26
C VAL A 110 1.18 2.90 1.38
N LEU A 111 0.06 2.42 1.91
CA LEU A 111 0.04 1.37 2.94
C LEU A 111 0.66 0.07 2.42
N ALA A 112 0.44 -0.28 1.15
CA ALA A 112 1.08 -1.42 0.51
C ALA A 112 2.61 -1.27 0.45
N LEU A 113 3.12 -0.05 0.18
CA LEU A 113 4.56 0.23 0.21
C LEU A 113 5.13 0.10 1.63
N PHE A 114 4.45 0.62 2.65
CA PHE A 114 4.89 0.45 4.04
C PHE A 114 4.83 -1.01 4.50
N ALA A 115 3.83 -1.77 4.08
CA ALA A 115 3.79 -3.22 4.35
C ALA A 115 4.97 -3.94 3.68
N THR A 116 5.32 -3.56 2.45
CA THR A 116 6.48 -4.08 1.72
C THR A 116 7.79 -3.73 2.44
N LEU A 117 7.91 -2.52 2.99
CA LEU A 117 9.03 -2.11 3.82
C LEU A 117 9.14 -3.01 5.06
N GLY A 118 8.03 -3.26 5.76
CA GLY A 118 8.00 -4.17 6.90
C GLY A 118 8.50 -5.56 6.55
N MET A 119 8.08 -6.12 5.40
CA MET A 119 8.57 -7.41 4.90
C MET A 119 10.07 -7.36 4.57
N ALA A 120 10.55 -6.31 3.91
CA ALA A 120 11.97 -6.17 3.56
C ALA A 120 12.85 -6.09 4.82
N VAL A 121 12.41 -5.35 5.84
CA VAL A 121 13.10 -5.25 7.14
C VAL A 121 13.13 -6.61 7.85
N MET A 122 12.03 -7.37 7.82
CA MET A 122 11.99 -8.72 8.40
C MET A 122 12.97 -9.69 7.71
N ILE A 123 13.04 -9.64 6.38
CA ILE A 123 13.94 -10.49 5.58
C ILE A 123 15.40 -10.22 5.91
N SER A 124 15.76 -8.97 6.20
CA SER A 124 17.13 -8.56 6.55
C SER A 124 17.43 -8.57 8.05
N ALA A 125 16.47 -8.92 8.88
CA ALA A 125 16.62 -8.91 10.33
C ALA A 125 17.59 -10.01 10.79
N ASN A 126 18.67 -9.62 11.46
CA ASN A 126 19.59 -10.51 12.13
C ASN A 126 19.46 -10.47 13.67
N HIS A 127 18.53 -9.68 14.17
CA HIS A 127 18.23 -9.53 15.59
C HIS A 127 16.72 -9.59 15.81
N MET A 128 16.27 -10.25 16.88
CA MET A 128 14.85 -10.42 17.21
C MET A 128 14.08 -9.11 17.32
N LEU A 129 14.71 -8.05 17.79
CA LEU A 129 14.11 -6.72 17.90
C LEU A 129 13.79 -6.13 16.53
N VAL A 130 14.69 -6.27 15.55
CA VAL A 130 14.47 -5.78 14.17
C VAL A 130 13.38 -6.61 13.49
N LEU A 131 13.37 -7.92 13.71
CA LEU A 131 12.32 -8.81 13.21
C LEU A 131 10.94 -8.39 13.76
N TYR A 132 10.84 -8.14 15.06
CA TYR A 132 9.61 -7.68 15.70
C TYR A 132 9.14 -6.33 15.14
N LEU A 133 10.06 -5.39 14.94
CA LEU A 133 9.75 -4.07 14.40
C LEU A 133 9.18 -4.16 12.96
N GLY A 134 9.76 -5.01 12.12
CA GLY A 134 9.27 -5.26 10.76
C GLY A 134 7.88 -5.91 10.74
N LEU A 135 7.65 -6.88 11.64
CA LEU A 135 6.36 -7.54 11.81
C LEU A 135 5.28 -6.57 12.28
N GLU A 136 5.61 -5.71 13.24
CA GLU A 136 4.66 -4.71 13.76
C GLU A 136 4.27 -3.71 12.68
N LEU A 137 5.25 -3.18 11.93
CA LEU A 137 5.00 -2.28 10.81
C LEU A 137 4.06 -2.92 9.78
N MET A 138 4.35 -4.16 9.37
CA MET A 138 3.51 -4.88 8.40
C MET A 138 2.09 -5.07 8.94
N SER A 139 1.95 -5.48 10.21
CA SER A 139 0.64 -5.73 10.84
C SER A 139 -0.20 -4.46 10.92
N LEU A 140 0.39 -3.34 11.33
CA LEU A 140 -0.29 -2.03 11.39
C LEU A 140 -0.80 -1.59 10.01
N CYS A 141 0.03 -1.77 8.96
CA CYS A 141 -0.38 -1.46 7.59
C CYS A 141 -1.56 -2.34 7.13
N LEU A 142 -1.52 -3.64 7.41
CA LEU A 142 -2.61 -4.55 7.07
C LEU A 142 -3.90 -4.21 7.80
N TYR A 143 -3.84 -3.87 9.10
CA TYR A 143 -5.01 -3.43 9.86
C TYR A 143 -5.60 -2.14 9.29
N SER A 144 -4.74 -1.18 8.92
CA SER A 144 -5.18 0.06 8.30
C SER A 144 -5.85 -0.17 6.94
N MET A 145 -5.32 -1.07 6.11
CA MET A 145 -5.93 -1.46 4.84
C MET A 145 -7.33 -2.08 5.02
N VAL A 146 -7.48 -2.94 6.02
CA VAL A 146 -8.78 -3.54 6.35
C VAL A 146 -9.77 -2.49 6.86
N ALA A 147 -9.32 -1.54 7.68
CA ALA A 147 -10.14 -0.44 8.18
C ALA A 147 -10.66 0.45 7.05
N LEU A 148 -9.80 0.84 6.09
CA LEU A 148 -10.19 1.60 4.90
C LEU A 148 -11.28 0.90 4.09
N ASN A 149 -11.14 -0.41 3.85
CA ASN A 149 -12.14 -1.18 3.12
C ASN A 149 -13.48 -1.23 3.87
N ARG A 150 -13.47 -1.28 5.19
CA ARG A 150 -14.67 -1.32 6.03
C ARG A 150 -15.45 0.00 5.99
N GLU A 151 -14.78 1.14 6.02
CA GLU A 151 -15.42 2.45 5.93
C GLU A 151 -16.14 2.65 4.60
N GLU A 152 -15.56 2.22 3.49
CA GLU A 152 -16.19 2.29 2.17
C GLU A 152 -17.44 1.42 2.07
N VAL A 153 -17.41 0.21 2.62
CA VAL A 153 -18.57 -0.69 2.65
C VAL A 153 -19.71 -0.06 3.47
N VAL A 154 -19.39 0.57 4.62
CA VAL A 154 -20.39 1.24 5.46
C VAL A 154 -20.98 2.45 4.73
N LYS A 155 -20.17 3.28 4.07
CA LYS A 155 -20.63 4.40 3.26
C LYS A 155 -21.54 3.96 2.11
N ALA A 156 -21.17 2.88 1.41
CA ALA A 156 -21.98 2.33 0.32
C ALA A 156 -23.32 1.79 0.81
N LEU A 157 -23.37 1.15 1.99
CA LEU A 157 -24.63 0.68 2.59
C LEU A 157 -25.50 1.83 3.08
N ALA A 158 -24.92 2.87 3.68
CA ALA A 158 -25.64 4.06 4.13
C ALA A 158 -26.24 4.83 2.95
N GLY A 159 -25.50 4.96 1.83
CA GLY A 159 -26.00 5.59 0.60
C GLY A 159 -27.20 4.82 0.02
N ARG A 160 -27.12 3.50 -0.08
CA ARG A 160 -28.24 2.65 -0.54
C ARG A 160 -29.46 2.68 0.37
N GLY A 161 -29.25 2.78 1.68
CA GLY A 161 -30.34 2.94 2.64
C GLY A 161 -31.09 4.27 2.46
N GLY A 162 -30.36 5.36 2.20
CA GLY A 162 -30.94 6.68 1.93
C GLY A 162 -31.74 6.72 0.63
N GLU A 163 -31.28 6.09 -0.46
CA GLU A 163 -32.02 6.00 -1.71
C GLU A 163 -33.34 5.23 -1.57
N ARG A 164 -33.34 4.11 -0.87
CA ARG A 164 -34.59 3.34 -0.62
C ARG A 164 -35.64 4.13 0.15
N ILE A 165 -35.22 4.83 1.19
CA ILE A 165 -36.13 5.67 2.00
C ILE A 165 -36.68 6.84 1.14
N GLY A 166 -35.86 7.43 0.29
CA GLY A 166 -36.23 8.48 -0.62
C GLY A 166 -37.26 8.02 -1.69
N ASP A 167 -37.08 6.81 -2.23
CA ASP A 167 -37.99 6.21 -3.22
C ASP A 167 -39.34 5.81 -2.60
N GLU A 168 -39.32 5.25 -1.38
CA GLU A 168 -40.58 4.94 -0.66
C GLU A 168 -41.36 6.21 -0.29
N ALA A 169 -40.65 7.27 0.12
CA ALA A 169 -41.29 8.56 0.40
C ALA A 169 -41.91 9.17 -0.87
N ARG A 170 -41.21 9.15 -2.01
CA ARG A 170 -41.75 9.61 -3.29
C ARG A 170 -42.93 8.78 -3.79
N GLY A 171 -42.81 7.44 -3.67
CA GLY A 171 -43.91 6.54 -4.04
C GLY A 171 -45.18 6.79 -3.21
N GLY A 172 -45.03 7.05 -1.91
CA GLY A 172 -46.14 7.42 -1.02
C GLY A 172 -46.77 8.76 -1.37
N GLU A 173 -45.99 9.74 -1.80
CA GLU A 173 -46.48 11.06 -2.21
C GLU A 173 -47.25 11.03 -3.53
N LEU A 174 -46.79 10.22 -4.51
CA LEU A 174 -47.48 9.98 -5.79
C LEU A 174 -48.84 9.31 -5.60
N LEU A 175 -48.91 8.29 -4.72
CA LEU A 175 -50.17 7.60 -4.40
C LEU A 175 -51.18 8.53 -3.68
N ARG A 176 -50.70 9.48 -2.88
CA ARG A 176 -51.53 10.48 -2.21
C ARG A 176 -52.09 11.51 -3.17
N GLN A 177 -51.32 11.91 -4.19
CA GLN A 177 -51.77 12.83 -5.23
C GLN A 177 -52.83 12.20 -6.15
N ASP A 178 -52.65 10.92 -6.51
CA ASP A 178 -53.61 10.19 -7.36
C ASP A 178 -54.94 9.92 -6.66
N GLY A 179 -54.90 9.68 -5.33
CA GLY A 179 -56.09 9.55 -4.49
C GLY A 179 -56.89 10.84 -4.32
N ALA A 180 -56.24 12.01 -4.37
CA ALA A 180 -56.88 13.32 -4.25
C ALA A 180 -57.60 13.78 -5.55
N HIS A 181 -57.26 13.22 -6.70
CA HIS A 181 -57.88 13.54 -8.00
C HIS A 181 -59.11 12.66 -8.34
N ARG A 182 -59.46 11.71 -7.51
CA ARG A 182 -60.59 10.79 -7.73
C ARG A 182 -61.83 11.08 -6.87
N ILE A 183 -61.85 12.19 -6.16
CA ILE A 183 -63.04 12.71 -5.46
C ILE A 183 -63.48 13.99 -6.18
#